data_52ca475b46ab3c5c281bef479ef59482
#
_entry.id   52ca475b46ab3c5c281bef479ef59482
#
_cell.length_a   1.000
_cell.length_b   1.000
_cell.length_c   1.000
_cell.angle_alpha   90.00
_cell.angle_beta   90.00
_cell.angle_gamma   90.00
#
_symmetry.space_group_name_H-M   'P 1'
#
loop_
_entity.id
_entity.type
_entity.pdbx_description
1 polymer ?
#
loop_
_entity_poly.entity_id
_entity_poly.type
_entity_poly.pdbx_seq_one_letter_code
_entity_poly.pdbx_strand_id
1 'polypeptide(L)'
;MKKIFYFYSVASPFAYLGNKRLIEISKKYSAEIIEKPIDLVGKVFVATGGVPVPQRHISRQNYRLLELKRWGEFLNIKINQKPKFFPPKDPHTPALFCLASIDMGIKMEFGFKVLEQLWAQENDISNLETLKLIANELKINFEDLNKLAMSDKIKKIYEANTQEAIVMNIFGVPTYELILII
;
A
#
# COMPACT_ATOMS: atom_id res chain seq x y z
N MET A 1 6.54 -5.11 -24.17
CA MET A 1 5.46 -4.99 -23.16
C MET A 1 5.95 -4.06 -22.04
N LYS A 2 5.11 -3.16 -21.51
CA LYS A 2 5.50 -2.20 -20.45
C LYS A 2 5.02 -2.72 -19.13
N LYS A 3 5.88 -2.72 -18.08
CA LYS A 3 5.51 -3.09 -16.71
C LYS A 3 5.92 -1.98 -15.75
N ILE A 4 5.06 -1.70 -14.78
CA ILE A 4 5.32 -0.78 -13.66
C ILE A 4 5.31 -1.63 -12.38
N PHE A 5 6.46 -1.86 -11.79
CA PHE A 5 6.55 -2.46 -10.47
C PHE A 5 6.24 -1.36 -9.43
N TYR A 6 5.23 -1.61 -8.62
CA TYR A 6 4.69 -0.66 -7.67
C TYR A 6 4.95 -1.14 -6.25
N PHE A 7 6.00 -0.62 -5.62
CA PHE A 7 6.34 -0.91 -4.23
C PHE A 7 5.59 0.06 -3.33
N TYR A 8 4.80 -0.48 -2.40
CA TYR A 8 4.00 0.33 -1.50
C TYR A 8 3.83 -0.30 -0.12
N SER A 9 3.46 0.53 0.85
CA SER A 9 2.98 0.09 2.16
C SER A 9 1.48 0.41 2.26
N VAL A 10 0.71 -0.52 2.79
CA VAL A 10 -0.74 -0.37 3.05
C VAL A 10 -1.08 0.76 4.03
N ALA A 11 -0.07 1.30 4.71
CA ALA A 11 -0.21 2.45 5.61
C ALA A 11 0.29 3.77 4.99
N SER A 12 0.69 3.79 3.71
CA SER A 12 1.25 5.00 3.08
C SER A 12 0.16 5.95 2.57
N PRO A 13 0.07 7.19 3.08
CA PRO A 13 -0.86 8.18 2.53
C PRO A 13 -0.51 8.64 1.12
N PHE A 14 0.79 8.62 0.77
CA PHE A 14 1.22 8.98 -0.58
C PHE A 14 0.94 7.86 -1.59
N ALA A 15 0.91 6.59 -1.15
CA ALA A 15 0.39 5.50 -1.96
C ALA A 15 -1.12 5.67 -2.20
N TYR A 16 -1.90 6.04 -1.18
CA TYR A 16 -3.32 6.36 -1.31
C TYR A 16 -3.56 7.49 -2.32
N LEU A 17 -2.89 8.62 -2.15
CA LEU A 17 -3.03 9.78 -3.03
C LEU A 17 -2.59 9.51 -4.47
N GLY A 18 -1.54 8.69 -4.67
CA GLY A 18 -0.99 8.39 -5.99
C GLY A 18 -1.73 7.29 -6.76
N ASN A 19 -2.56 6.48 -6.10
CA ASN A 19 -3.08 5.23 -6.66
C ASN A 19 -3.97 5.44 -7.90
N LYS A 20 -4.92 6.39 -7.83
CA LYS A 20 -5.78 6.73 -8.97
C LYS A 20 -4.94 7.16 -10.18
N ARG A 21 -3.94 8.00 -9.96
CA ARG A 21 -3.05 8.49 -11.01
C ARG A 21 -2.21 7.38 -11.62
N LEU A 22 -1.74 6.43 -10.82
CA LEU A 22 -1.03 5.26 -11.31
C LEU A 22 -1.90 4.41 -12.26
N ILE A 23 -3.15 4.17 -11.90
CA ILE A 23 -4.11 3.44 -12.75
C ILE A 23 -4.37 4.19 -14.07
N GLU A 24 -4.54 5.51 -14.02
CA GLU A 24 -4.72 6.34 -15.23
C GLU A 24 -3.50 6.26 -16.16
N ILE A 25 -2.29 6.34 -15.61
CA ILE A 25 -1.03 6.22 -16.37
C ILE A 25 -0.91 4.82 -16.98
N SER A 26 -1.15 3.78 -16.20
CA SER A 26 -1.14 2.40 -16.66
C SER A 26 -2.05 2.19 -17.88
N LYS A 27 -3.30 2.65 -17.79
CA LYS A 27 -4.27 2.58 -18.89
C LYS A 27 -3.80 3.37 -20.12
N LYS A 28 -3.38 4.64 -19.92
CA LYS A 28 -2.93 5.53 -21.00
C LYS A 28 -1.78 4.95 -21.82
N TYR A 29 -0.85 4.27 -21.16
CA TYR A 29 0.37 3.76 -21.80
C TYR A 29 0.37 2.24 -22.02
N SER A 30 -0.76 1.57 -21.76
CA SER A 30 -0.92 0.10 -21.83
C SER A 30 0.20 -0.60 -21.06
N ALA A 31 0.46 -0.15 -19.82
CA ALA A 31 1.46 -0.71 -18.96
C ALA A 31 0.80 -1.58 -17.87
N GLU A 32 1.31 -2.78 -17.66
CA GLU A 32 0.83 -3.65 -16.58
C GLU A 32 1.40 -3.18 -15.24
N ILE A 33 0.54 -3.05 -14.22
CA ILE A 33 0.98 -2.78 -12.85
C ILE A 33 1.24 -4.11 -12.14
N ILE A 34 2.44 -4.25 -11.58
CA ILE A 34 2.83 -5.37 -10.73
C ILE A 34 2.94 -4.82 -9.30
N GLU A 35 1.94 -5.13 -8.51
CA GLU A 35 1.87 -4.65 -7.11
C GLU A 35 2.83 -5.41 -6.21
N LYS A 36 3.56 -4.66 -5.41
CA LYS A 36 4.55 -5.17 -4.45
C LYS A 36 4.35 -4.51 -3.08
N PRO A 37 3.37 -4.95 -2.29
CA PRO A 37 3.31 -4.59 -0.87
C PRO A 37 4.60 -5.01 -0.16
N ILE A 38 5.15 -4.14 0.69
CA ILE A 38 6.43 -4.36 1.41
C ILE A 38 6.32 -3.99 2.89
N ASP A 39 7.17 -4.61 3.71
CA ASP A 39 7.40 -4.19 5.10
C ASP A 39 8.33 -2.97 5.13
N LEU A 40 7.73 -1.79 4.99
CA LEU A 40 8.47 -0.53 4.94
C LEU A 40 9.16 -0.21 6.26
N VAL A 41 8.42 -0.28 7.38
CA VAL A 41 8.89 0.22 8.67
C VAL A 41 9.75 -0.81 9.39
N GLY A 42 9.34 -2.08 9.36
CA GLY A 42 10.03 -3.14 10.10
C GLY A 42 11.35 -3.58 9.46
N LYS A 43 11.46 -3.49 8.12
CA LYS A 43 12.64 -4.00 7.40
C LYS A 43 13.31 -2.97 6.48
N VAL A 44 12.56 -2.35 5.57
CA VAL A 44 13.17 -1.43 4.58
C VAL A 44 13.78 -0.22 5.27
N PHE A 45 13.08 0.43 6.20
CA PHE A 45 13.65 1.56 6.95
C PHE A 45 14.88 1.17 7.76
N VAL A 46 14.88 -0.01 8.36
CA VAL A 46 16.04 -0.51 9.11
C VAL A 46 17.27 -0.65 8.21
N ALA A 47 17.07 -1.17 6.99
CA ALA A 47 18.16 -1.36 6.02
C ALA A 47 18.65 -0.08 5.35
N THR A 48 17.79 0.94 5.24
CA THR A 48 18.06 2.15 4.42
C THR A 48 18.14 3.43 5.23
N GLY A 49 18.11 3.36 6.56
CA GLY A 49 18.16 4.55 7.43
C GLY A 49 16.86 5.35 7.48
N GLY A 50 15.74 4.77 7.10
CA GLY A 50 14.43 5.40 7.20
C GLY A 50 14.01 5.62 8.65
N VAL A 51 13.27 6.71 8.89
CA VAL A 51 12.77 7.04 10.23
C VAL A 51 11.24 6.98 10.25
N PRO A 52 10.63 6.16 11.13
CA PRO A 52 9.18 6.11 11.31
C PRO A 52 8.61 7.49 11.67
N VAL A 53 7.39 7.79 11.18
CA VAL A 53 6.80 9.14 11.34
C VAL A 53 6.80 9.67 12.78
N PRO A 54 6.42 8.89 13.82
CA PRO A 54 6.43 9.39 15.19
C PRO A 54 7.82 9.77 15.73
N GLN A 55 8.89 9.20 15.14
CA GLN A 55 10.28 9.44 15.56
C GLN A 55 10.95 10.58 14.77
N ARG A 56 10.29 11.12 13.74
CA ARG A 56 10.82 12.24 12.96
C ARG A 56 10.78 13.54 13.75
N HIS A 57 11.72 14.45 13.46
CA HIS A 57 11.69 15.81 14.01
C HIS A 57 10.33 16.47 13.73
N ILE A 58 9.83 17.26 14.68
CA ILE A 58 8.48 17.85 14.62
C ILE A 58 8.24 18.68 13.35
N SER A 59 9.24 19.41 12.86
CA SER A 59 9.13 20.17 11.61
C SER A 59 8.83 19.27 10.40
N ARG A 60 9.41 18.06 10.35
CA ARG A 60 9.15 17.10 9.28
C ARG A 60 7.76 16.46 9.40
N GLN A 61 7.29 16.24 10.63
CA GLN A 61 5.92 15.77 10.86
C GLN A 61 4.91 16.82 10.42
N ASN A 62 5.11 18.09 10.81
CA ASN A 62 4.23 19.20 10.41
C ASN A 62 4.25 19.43 8.90
N TYR A 63 5.40 19.40 8.27
CA TYR A 63 5.50 19.49 6.80
C TYR A 63 4.75 18.37 6.09
N ARG A 64 4.88 17.13 6.59
CA ARG A 64 4.13 15.99 6.05
C ARG A 64 2.61 16.23 6.09
N LEU A 65 2.07 16.76 7.20
CA LEU A 65 0.64 17.06 7.29
C LEU A 65 0.23 18.13 6.27
N LEU A 66 1.06 19.17 6.09
CA LEU A 66 0.83 20.21 5.11
C LEU A 66 0.82 19.65 3.66
N GLU A 67 1.75 18.75 3.36
CA GLU A 67 1.80 18.08 2.05
C GLU A 67 0.57 17.19 1.82
N LEU A 68 0.12 16.43 2.83
CA LEU A 68 -1.10 15.63 2.70
C LEU A 68 -2.32 16.49 2.39
N LYS A 69 -2.43 17.65 3.06
CA LYS A 69 -3.49 18.62 2.79
C LYS A 69 -3.43 19.13 1.35
N ARG A 70 -2.27 19.66 0.93
CA ARG A 70 -2.05 20.21 -0.41
C ARG A 70 -2.35 19.21 -1.53
N TRP A 71 -1.82 18.00 -1.39
CA TRP A 71 -2.03 16.96 -2.39
C TRP A 71 -3.48 16.44 -2.41
N GLY A 72 -4.12 16.32 -1.25
CA GLY A 72 -5.55 15.99 -1.16
C GLY A 72 -6.42 17.01 -1.89
N GLU A 73 -6.18 18.30 -1.65
CA GLU A 73 -6.89 19.40 -2.31
C GLU A 73 -6.60 19.43 -3.82
N PHE A 74 -5.33 19.37 -4.22
CA PHE A 74 -4.92 19.40 -5.63
C PHE A 74 -5.49 18.24 -6.45
N LEU A 75 -5.54 17.04 -5.87
CA LEU A 75 -6.04 15.82 -6.52
C LEU A 75 -7.55 15.64 -6.35
N ASN A 76 -8.20 16.51 -5.58
CA ASN A 76 -9.61 16.36 -5.16
C ASN A 76 -9.88 14.98 -4.55
N ILE A 77 -9.01 14.55 -3.63
CA ILE A 77 -9.10 13.26 -2.92
C ILE A 77 -9.33 13.55 -1.43
N LYS A 78 -10.41 12.99 -0.88
CA LYS A 78 -10.68 13.06 0.55
C LYS A 78 -9.58 12.31 1.30
N ILE A 79 -8.88 13.00 2.20
CA ILE A 79 -7.86 12.40 3.07
C ILE A 79 -7.92 13.02 4.46
N ASN A 80 -7.97 12.16 5.49
CA ASN A 80 -7.75 12.61 6.86
C ASN A 80 -6.25 12.66 7.14
N GLN A 81 -5.73 13.82 7.51
CA GLN A 81 -4.30 14.01 7.77
C GLN A 81 -3.83 13.30 9.04
N LYS A 82 -4.73 13.04 10.00
CA LYS A 82 -4.47 12.41 11.30
C LYS A 82 -5.53 11.34 11.59
N PRO A 83 -5.61 10.27 10.81
CA PRO A 83 -6.61 9.24 11.04
C PRO A 83 -6.34 8.52 12.37
N LYS A 84 -7.43 8.13 13.05
CA LYS A 84 -7.43 7.54 14.38
C LYS A 84 -6.54 6.30 14.50
N PHE A 85 -6.47 5.49 13.43
CA PHE A 85 -5.76 4.21 13.42
C PHE A 85 -4.40 4.28 12.70
N PHE A 86 -3.78 5.46 12.65
CA PHE A 86 -2.43 5.59 12.11
C PHE A 86 -1.42 5.91 13.22
N PRO A 87 -0.29 5.19 13.29
CA PRO A 87 0.07 4.01 12.50
C PRO A 87 -0.82 2.80 12.84
N PRO A 88 -1.10 1.90 11.88
CA PRO A 88 -1.86 0.68 12.16
C PRO A 88 -1.07 -0.20 13.14
N LYS A 89 -1.81 -0.93 14.00
CA LYS A 89 -1.20 -1.86 14.98
C LYS A 89 -0.52 -3.04 14.29
N ASP A 90 -1.13 -3.51 13.23
CA ASP A 90 -0.61 -4.57 12.36
C ASP A 90 -0.72 -4.14 10.90
N PRO A 91 0.38 -3.72 10.25
CA PRO A 91 0.41 -3.44 8.82
C PRO A 91 0.62 -4.70 7.96
N HIS A 92 0.98 -5.84 8.57
CA HIS A 92 1.34 -7.05 7.84
C HIS A 92 0.11 -7.79 7.33
N THR A 93 -0.87 -8.04 8.21
CA THR A 93 -2.11 -8.73 7.82
C THR A 93 -2.78 -8.08 6.62
N PRO A 94 -3.08 -6.77 6.56
CA PRO A 94 -3.69 -6.18 5.37
C PRO A 94 -2.79 -6.25 4.13
N ALA A 95 -1.46 -6.24 4.26
CA ALA A 95 -0.55 -6.44 3.14
C ALA A 95 -0.63 -7.87 2.57
N LEU A 96 -0.76 -8.89 3.43
CA LEU A 96 -0.98 -10.28 3.00
C LEU A 96 -2.33 -10.44 2.29
N PHE A 97 -3.38 -9.77 2.75
CA PHE A 97 -4.68 -9.75 2.07
C PHE A 97 -4.62 -9.09 0.70
N CYS A 98 -3.86 -7.99 0.55
CA CYS A 98 -3.60 -7.40 -0.77
C CYS A 98 -2.93 -8.40 -1.72
N LEU A 99 -1.90 -9.11 -1.27
CA LEU A 99 -1.22 -10.13 -2.08
C LEU A 99 -2.13 -11.30 -2.43
N ALA A 100 -2.95 -11.76 -1.48
CA ALA A 100 -3.92 -12.83 -1.74
C ALA A 100 -4.97 -12.40 -2.77
N SER A 101 -5.47 -11.16 -2.71
CA SER A 101 -6.42 -10.65 -3.69
C SER A 101 -5.81 -10.57 -5.10
N ILE A 102 -4.53 -10.20 -5.22
CA ILE A 102 -3.80 -10.21 -6.48
C ILE A 102 -3.69 -11.63 -7.04
N ASP A 103 -3.38 -12.62 -6.20
CA ASP A 103 -3.30 -14.04 -6.58
C ASP A 103 -4.67 -14.59 -7.03
N MET A 104 -5.77 -14.03 -6.51
CA MET A 104 -7.15 -14.30 -6.95
C MET A 104 -7.56 -13.48 -8.20
N GLY A 105 -6.66 -12.71 -8.79
CA GLY A 105 -6.89 -11.93 -10.00
C GLY A 105 -7.45 -10.51 -9.77
N ILE A 106 -7.58 -10.06 -8.52
CA ILE A 106 -8.11 -8.74 -8.18
C ILE A 106 -6.94 -7.79 -7.91
N LYS A 107 -6.52 -7.10 -8.97
CA LYS A 107 -5.38 -6.19 -8.96
C LYS A 107 -5.82 -4.78 -8.58
N MET A 108 -4.98 -4.06 -7.84
CA MET A 108 -5.12 -2.65 -7.44
C MET A 108 -6.36 -2.33 -6.58
N GLU A 109 -7.48 -2.98 -6.78
CA GLU A 109 -8.77 -2.61 -6.18
C GLU A 109 -8.77 -2.88 -4.67
N PHE A 110 -8.32 -4.07 -4.24
CA PHE A 110 -8.28 -4.41 -2.82
C PHE A 110 -7.28 -3.53 -2.06
N GLY A 111 -6.07 -3.38 -2.60
CA GLY A 111 -5.03 -2.53 -2.00
C GLY A 111 -5.46 -1.06 -1.92
N PHE A 112 -6.15 -0.54 -2.95
CA PHE A 112 -6.72 0.81 -2.89
C PHE A 112 -7.78 0.94 -1.79
N LYS A 113 -8.69 -0.03 -1.66
CA LYS A 113 -9.71 -0.04 -0.61
C LYS A 113 -9.09 -0.10 0.78
N VAL A 114 -8.05 -0.89 1.02
CA VAL A 114 -7.32 -0.91 2.29
C VAL A 114 -6.77 0.48 2.63
N LEU A 115 -6.13 1.16 1.67
CA LEU A 115 -5.63 2.52 1.85
C LEU A 115 -6.77 3.53 2.10
N GLU A 116 -7.90 3.42 1.39
CA GLU A 116 -9.09 4.25 1.56
C GLU A 116 -9.71 4.09 2.96
N GLN A 117 -9.82 2.84 3.46
CA GLN A 117 -10.34 2.58 4.80
C GLN A 117 -9.55 3.32 5.87
N LEU A 118 -8.22 3.33 5.76
CA LEU A 118 -7.38 4.03 6.72
C LEU A 118 -7.44 5.56 6.57
N TRP A 119 -7.28 6.06 5.32
CA TRP A 119 -7.02 7.48 5.09
C TRP A 119 -8.27 8.32 4.85
N ALA A 120 -9.40 7.74 4.45
CA ALA A 120 -10.63 8.46 4.15
C ALA A 120 -11.83 8.04 5.00
N GLN A 121 -11.88 6.77 5.45
CA GLN A 121 -13.01 6.20 6.20
C GLN A 121 -12.71 6.05 7.70
N GLU A 122 -11.47 6.25 8.14
CA GLU A 122 -11.01 6.12 9.52
C GLU A 122 -11.28 4.77 10.16
N ASN A 123 -11.17 3.69 9.39
CA ASN A 123 -11.31 2.33 9.88
C ASN A 123 -9.95 1.70 10.20
N ASP A 124 -9.95 0.79 11.18
CA ASP A 124 -8.75 0.03 11.57
C ASP A 124 -8.49 -1.09 10.57
N ILE A 125 -7.49 -0.89 9.70
CA ILE A 125 -7.09 -1.90 8.71
C ILE A 125 -6.40 -3.13 9.32
N SER A 126 -6.03 -3.08 10.61
CA SER A 126 -5.53 -4.23 11.37
C SER A 126 -6.67 -5.16 11.81
N ASN A 127 -7.92 -4.72 11.70
CA ASN A 127 -9.09 -5.49 12.09
C ASN A 127 -9.61 -6.34 10.91
N LEU A 128 -9.77 -7.64 11.13
CA LEU A 128 -10.30 -8.55 10.11
C LEU A 128 -11.71 -8.19 9.62
N GLU A 129 -12.55 -7.57 10.46
CA GLU A 129 -13.87 -7.11 10.04
C GLU A 129 -13.78 -5.99 8.98
N THR A 130 -12.78 -5.12 9.06
CA THR A 130 -12.51 -4.11 8.02
C THR A 130 -12.10 -4.79 6.70
N LEU A 131 -11.24 -5.82 6.76
CA LEU A 131 -10.81 -6.56 5.58
C LEU A 131 -11.97 -7.38 4.98
N LYS A 132 -12.86 -7.92 5.82
CA LYS A 132 -14.09 -8.59 5.40
C LYS A 132 -15.08 -7.64 4.72
N LEU A 133 -15.21 -6.43 5.24
CA LEU A 133 -16.02 -5.39 4.59
C LEU A 133 -15.53 -5.13 3.16
N ILE A 134 -14.21 -4.94 2.98
CA ILE A 134 -13.60 -4.74 1.67
C ILE A 134 -13.86 -5.95 0.75
N ALA A 135 -13.67 -7.17 1.25
CA ALA A 135 -13.92 -8.39 0.47
C ALA A 135 -15.36 -8.46 -0.02
N ASN A 136 -16.34 -8.14 0.87
CA ASN A 136 -17.76 -8.12 0.52
C ASN A 136 -18.08 -7.05 -0.54
N GLU A 137 -17.53 -5.83 -0.42
CA GLU A 137 -17.70 -4.77 -1.42
C GLU A 137 -17.19 -5.20 -2.80
N LEU A 138 -16.09 -5.94 -2.84
CA LEU A 138 -15.47 -6.45 -4.07
C LEU A 138 -16.02 -7.81 -4.51
N LYS A 139 -17.03 -8.35 -3.81
CA LYS A 139 -17.66 -9.66 -4.06
C LYS A 139 -16.66 -10.83 -4.03
N ILE A 140 -15.67 -10.75 -3.15
CA ILE A 140 -14.69 -11.80 -2.90
C ILE A 140 -15.19 -12.66 -1.73
N ASN A 141 -15.06 -13.98 -1.86
CA ASN A 141 -15.29 -14.87 -0.72
C ASN A 141 -14.21 -14.61 0.34
N PHE A 142 -14.63 -14.12 1.53
CA PHE A 142 -13.69 -13.74 2.58
C PHE A 142 -12.94 -14.94 3.17
N GLU A 143 -13.60 -16.09 3.32
CA GLU A 143 -12.96 -17.28 3.89
C GLU A 143 -11.83 -17.80 3.01
N ASP A 144 -12.05 -17.83 1.69
CA ASP A 144 -11.03 -18.21 0.71
C ASP A 144 -9.88 -17.20 0.69
N LEU A 145 -10.20 -15.90 0.69
CA LEU A 145 -9.21 -14.83 0.74
C LEU A 145 -8.37 -14.91 2.03
N ASN A 146 -9.02 -15.11 3.18
CA ASN A 146 -8.33 -15.21 4.47
C ASN A 146 -7.42 -16.45 4.53
N LYS A 147 -7.93 -17.61 4.09
CA LYS A 147 -7.11 -18.83 4.01
C LYS A 147 -5.88 -18.64 3.13
N LEU A 148 -6.05 -18.00 1.98
CA LEU A 148 -4.93 -17.71 1.06
C LEU A 148 -3.95 -16.70 1.67
N ALA A 149 -4.44 -15.60 2.27
CA ALA A 149 -3.62 -14.57 2.90
C ALA A 149 -2.73 -15.14 4.01
N MET A 150 -3.25 -16.09 4.79
CA MET A 150 -2.48 -16.72 5.88
C MET A 150 -1.54 -17.85 5.41
N SER A 151 -1.54 -18.19 4.12
CA SER A 151 -0.71 -19.25 3.58
C SER A 151 0.79 -18.89 3.54
N ASP A 152 1.64 -19.91 3.61
CA ASP A 152 3.10 -19.74 3.47
C ASP A 152 3.49 -19.20 2.09
N LYS A 153 2.70 -19.48 1.04
CA LYS A 153 2.89 -18.92 -0.29
C LYS A 153 2.88 -17.40 -0.25
N ILE A 154 1.82 -16.81 0.31
CA ILE A 154 1.65 -15.35 0.36
C ILE A 154 2.68 -14.69 1.30
N LYS A 155 2.97 -15.31 2.43
CA LYS A 155 4.03 -14.81 3.33
C LYS A 155 5.41 -14.77 2.65
N LYS A 156 5.76 -15.80 1.88
CA LYS A 156 7.00 -15.83 1.10
C LYS A 156 7.05 -14.75 0.02
N ILE A 157 5.93 -14.47 -0.65
CA ILE A 157 5.85 -13.37 -1.64
C ILE A 157 6.06 -12.02 -0.95
N TYR A 158 5.43 -11.79 0.20
CA TYR A 158 5.60 -10.55 0.97
C TYR A 158 7.06 -10.33 1.39
N GLU A 159 7.70 -11.39 1.88
CA GLU A 159 9.12 -11.37 2.24
C GLU A 159 10.02 -11.10 1.02
N ALA A 160 9.77 -11.79 -0.10
CA ALA A 160 10.51 -11.60 -1.33
C ALA A 160 10.39 -10.16 -1.87
N ASN A 161 9.19 -9.59 -1.88
CA ASN A 161 8.98 -8.18 -2.28
C ASN A 161 9.76 -7.22 -1.38
N THR A 162 9.77 -7.48 -0.07
CA THR A 162 10.49 -6.65 0.90
C THR A 162 11.99 -6.75 0.69
N GLN A 163 12.52 -7.96 0.49
CA GLN A 163 13.92 -8.18 0.23
C GLN A 163 14.36 -7.55 -1.09
N GLU A 164 13.56 -7.66 -2.14
CA GLU A 164 13.79 -7.00 -3.42
C GLU A 164 13.87 -5.48 -3.26
N ALA A 165 12.95 -4.87 -2.51
CA ALA A 165 12.99 -3.44 -2.21
C ALA A 165 14.30 -3.02 -1.52
N ILE A 166 14.81 -3.83 -0.58
CA ILE A 166 16.08 -3.59 0.12
C ILE A 166 17.26 -3.65 -0.87
N VAL A 167 17.31 -4.70 -1.69
CA VAL A 167 18.38 -4.88 -2.69
C VAL A 167 18.41 -3.73 -3.71
N MET A 168 17.22 -3.22 -4.08
CA MET A 168 17.06 -2.07 -4.97
C MET A 168 17.32 -0.71 -4.29
N ASN A 169 17.70 -0.69 -3.01
CA ASN A 169 17.90 0.53 -2.22
C ASN A 169 16.65 1.43 -2.18
N ILE A 170 15.46 0.86 -2.18
CA ILE A 170 14.22 1.61 -1.99
C ILE A 170 14.17 2.10 -0.55
N PHE A 171 14.09 3.41 -0.35
CA PHE A 171 14.10 4.04 0.98
C PHE A 171 12.75 4.69 1.36
N GLY A 172 11.73 4.58 0.51
CA GLY A 172 10.40 5.16 0.74
C GLY A 172 9.36 4.64 -0.22
N VAL A 173 8.10 4.94 0.05
CA VAL A 173 6.95 4.50 -0.76
C VAL A 173 5.95 5.64 -0.98
N PRO A 174 5.20 5.66 -2.12
CA PRO A 174 5.31 4.69 -3.22
C PRO A 174 6.60 4.86 -4.01
N THR A 175 7.16 3.73 -4.49
CA THR A 175 8.25 3.70 -5.46
C THR A 175 7.81 2.93 -6.68
N TYR A 176 8.17 3.42 -7.85
CA TYR A 176 7.80 2.84 -9.14
C TYR A 176 9.05 2.51 -9.95
N GLU A 177 9.11 1.28 -10.45
CA GLU A 177 10.13 0.87 -11.41
C GLU A 177 9.45 0.59 -12.76
N LEU A 178 9.92 1.23 -13.81
CA LEU A 178 9.40 1.03 -15.17
C LEU A 178 10.33 0.11 -15.95
N ILE A 179 9.82 -1.04 -16.39
CA ILE A 179 10.53 -1.97 -17.27
C ILE A 179 9.89 -1.96 -18.65
N LEU A 180 10.72 -1.70 -19.66
CA LEU A 180 10.36 -1.81 -21.07
C LEU A 180 10.92 -3.15 -21.59
N ILE A 181 10.03 -4.12 -21.86
CA ILE A 181 10.42 -5.37 -22.49
C ILE A 181 10.28 -5.15 -24.01
N ILE A 182 11.41 -4.98 -24.67
CA ILE A 182 11.54 -4.82 -26.11
C ILE A 182 11.32 -6.18 -26.79
#